data_ce69020df5e37e35e06dd1150e071f72
#
_entry.id   ce69020df5e37e35e06dd1150e071f72
#
_cell.length_a   1.000
_cell.length_b   1.000
_cell.length_c   1.000
_cell.angle_alpha   90.00
_cell.angle_beta   90.00
_cell.angle_gamma   90.00
#
_symmetry.space_group_name_H-M   'P 1'
#
loop_
_entity.id
_entity.type
_entity.pdbx_description
1 polymer ?
#
loop_
_entity_poly.entity_id
_entity_poly.type
_entity_poly.pdbx_seq_one_letter_code
_entity_poly.pdbx_strand_id
1 'polypeptide(L)'
;MKRTALSIMFACCAMAMAAQNTVTVKFQGAKPTISDFVWALINDHDKTANDEECADESFNGLAYAWKQHHKGKKLEEGQTVTIDTKNGYACFEYKSEYEQTVDLVRVELCYWNEADQKHKLLAYNVQCYRNGNPDHGQFDGLIFYRYNNATKKMTFVESPGFEVQFGTGDGGDVSYELPRTGKNIVKTSYWRETGKKHQQTLVWDGSKFSLK
;
A
#
# COMPACT_ATOMS: atom_id res chain seq x y z
N MET A 1 -1.90 4.16 30.85
CA MET A 1 -2.67 5.21 30.18
C MET A 1 -1.81 6.23 29.40
N LYS A 2 -0.66 5.86 28.82
CA LYS A 2 0.20 6.78 28.01
C LYS A 2 0.44 6.31 26.56
N ARG A 3 -0.16 5.19 26.13
CA ARG A 3 0.06 4.64 24.77
C ARG A 3 -0.96 5.10 23.71
N THR A 4 -2.14 5.54 24.12
CA THR A 4 -3.23 5.94 23.21
C THR A 4 -3.01 7.29 22.55
N ALA A 5 -2.23 8.21 23.16
CA ALA A 5 -1.99 9.53 22.59
C ALA A 5 -0.98 9.51 21.42
N LEU A 6 -0.06 8.53 21.42
CA LEU A 6 0.99 8.44 20.40
C LEU A 6 0.45 7.88 19.07
N SER A 7 -0.47 6.89 19.13
CA SER A 7 -1.09 6.31 17.93
C SER A 7 -1.96 7.29 17.14
N ILE A 8 -2.64 8.21 17.83
CA ILE A 8 -3.47 9.22 17.16
C ILE A 8 -2.61 10.29 16.47
N MET A 9 -1.44 10.58 17.01
CA MET A 9 -0.55 11.60 16.48
C MET A 9 0.14 11.14 15.18
N PHE A 10 0.46 9.84 15.04
CA PHE A 10 1.08 9.29 13.83
C PHE A 10 0.10 9.08 12.67
N ALA A 11 -1.13 8.67 12.95
CA ALA A 11 -2.18 8.63 11.92
C ALA A 11 -2.44 10.04 11.34
N CYS A 12 -2.33 11.09 12.15
CA CYS A 12 -2.43 12.47 11.70
C CYS A 12 -1.25 12.90 10.82
N CYS A 13 -0.02 12.42 11.05
CA CYS A 13 1.13 12.78 10.20
C CYS A 13 1.05 12.15 8.81
N ALA A 14 0.67 10.87 8.71
CA ALA A 14 0.45 10.22 7.41
C ALA A 14 -0.69 10.88 6.62
N MET A 15 -1.78 11.28 7.30
CA MET A 15 -2.90 12.00 6.69
C MET A 15 -2.52 13.46 6.33
N ALA A 16 -1.68 14.12 7.11
CA ALA A 16 -1.27 15.51 6.83
C ALA A 16 -0.36 15.60 5.59
N MET A 17 0.51 14.63 5.35
CA MET A 17 1.32 14.58 4.13
C MET A 17 0.49 14.24 2.90
N ALA A 18 -0.53 13.39 3.02
CA ALA A 18 -1.42 13.03 1.93
C ALA A 18 -2.36 14.17 1.52
N ALA A 19 -2.71 15.07 2.43
CA ALA A 19 -3.70 16.15 2.19
C ALA A 19 -3.17 17.33 1.34
N GLN A 20 -1.87 17.46 1.10
CA GLN A 20 -1.30 18.64 0.43
C GLN A 20 -0.60 18.38 -0.90
N ASN A 21 -0.26 17.14 -1.26
CA ASN A 21 0.57 16.91 -2.44
C ASN A 21 -0.16 16.20 -3.57
N THR A 22 -0.24 16.90 -4.69
CA THR A 22 -0.64 16.34 -5.98
C THR A 22 0.57 15.71 -6.65
N VAL A 23 0.58 14.38 -6.78
CA VAL A 23 1.67 13.63 -7.42
C VAL A 23 1.48 13.63 -8.93
N THR A 24 2.50 14.05 -9.67
CA THR A 24 2.47 14.02 -11.15
C THR A 24 2.99 12.68 -11.66
N VAL A 25 2.21 12.00 -12.49
CA VAL A 25 2.59 10.73 -13.13
C VAL A 25 3.18 10.99 -14.50
N LYS A 26 4.48 10.71 -14.67
CA LYS A 26 5.18 10.80 -15.97
C LYS A 26 5.21 9.40 -16.58
N PHE A 27 4.83 9.29 -17.85
CA PHE A 27 4.86 8.01 -18.56
C PHE A 27 5.10 8.21 -20.05
N GLN A 28 5.54 7.14 -20.71
CA GLN A 28 5.68 7.04 -22.17
C GLN A 28 4.55 6.14 -22.71
N GLY A 29 4.04 6.48 -23.88
CA GLY A 29 2.94 5.71 -24.50
C GLY A 29 1.56 6.35 -24.28
N ALA A 30 0.51 5.59 -24.60
CA ALA A 30 -0.86 6.11 -24.62
C ALA A 30 -1.51 6.18 -23.22
N LYS A 31 -1.09 5.32 -22.29
CA LYS A 31 -1.68 5.20 -20.94
C LYS A 31 -0.60 4.82 -19.94
N PRO A 32 -0.69 5.28 -18.67
CA PRO A 32 0.23 4.86 -17.63
C PRO A 32 0.02 3.39 -17.26
N THR A 33 1.12 2.74 -16.93
CA THR A 33 1.20 1.39 -16.37
C THR A 33 1.36 1.44 -14.87
N ILE A 34 1.29 0.29 -14.19
CA ILE A 34 1.57 0.23 -12.75
C ILE A 34 2.98 0.70 -12.41
N SER A 35 3.97 0.43 -13.28
CA SER A 35 5.34 0.91 -13.10
C SER A 35 5.44 2.42 -13.06
N ASP A 36 4.66 3.13 -13.89
CA ASP A 36 4.66 4.59 -13.92
C ASP A 36 4.09 5.18 -12.62
N PHE A 37 3.09 4.52 -12.03
CA PHE A 37 2.53 4.91 -10.74
C PHE A 37 3.53 4.68 -9.60
N VAL A 38 4.22 3.54 -9.57
CA VAL A 38 5.27 3.27 -8.59
C VAL A 38 6.38 4.33 -8.68
N TRP A 39 6.87 4.63 -9.91
CA TRP A 39 7.88 5.67 -10.11
C TRP A 39 7.39 7.06 -9.67
N ALA A 40 6.12 7.38 -9.88
CA ALA A 40 5.57 8.65 -9.46
C ALA A 40 5.61 8.80 -7.94
N LEU A 41 5.22 7.77 -7.19
CA LEU A 41 5.29 7.76 -5.73
C LEU A 41 6.72 7.82 -5.21
N ILE A 42 7.65 7.02 -5.79
CA ILE A 42 9.07 7.04 -5.41
C ILE A 42 9.67 8.44 -5.63
N ASN A 43 9.42 9.04 -6.78
CA ASN A 43 9.96 10.37 -7.10
C ASN A 43 9.34 11.49 -6.26
N ASP A 44 8.12 11.32 -5.77
CA ASP A 44 7.47 12.27 -4.87
C ASP A 44 8.06 12.15 -3.47
N HIS A 45 8.19 10.94 -2.97
CA HIS A 45 8.84 10.65 -1.69
C HIS A 45 10.29 11.15 -1.65
N ASP A 46 11.09 10.89 -2.70
CA ASP A 46 12.48 11.35 -2.76
C ASP A 46 12.61 12.90 -2.65
N LYS A 47 11.56 13.66 -3.00
CA LYS A 47 11.54 15.13 -2.85
C LYS A 47 11.18 15.57 -1.45
N THR A 48 10.35 14.80 -0.76
CA THR A 48 9.83 15.13 0.57
C THR A 48 10.69 14.57 1.69
N ALA A 49 11.51 13.53 1.41
CA ALA A 49 12.36 12.83 2.38
C ALA A 49 13.54 13.66 2.93
N ASN A 50 13.67 14.93 2.55
CA ASN A 50 14.62 15.85 3.20
C ASN A 50 14.21 16.28 4.63
N ASP A 51 12.99 15.95 5.05
CA ASP A 51 12.52 16.13 6.42
C ASP A 51 12.75 14.80 7.18
N GLU A 52 13.80 14.77 7.98
CA GLU A 52 14.34 13.58 8.69
C GLU A 52 13.35 12.87 9.64
N GLU A 53 12.14 13.38 9.84
CA GLU A 53 11.18 12.84 10.83
C GLU A 53 10.22 11.76 10.32
N CYS A 54 10.18 11.45 9.02
CA CYS A 54 9.20 10.49 8.45
C CYS A 54 9.82 9.51 7.45
N ALA A 55 10.96 8.91 7.76
CA ALA A 55 11.51 7.84 6.93
C ALA A 55 10.66 6.56 7.11
N ASP A 56 9.67 6.36 6.24
CA ASP A 56 8.99 5.07 6.10
C ASP A 56 9.98 4.04 5.54
N GLU A 57 10.54 3.22 6.43
CA GLU A 57 11.54 2.20 6.08
C GLU A 57 11.01 1.22 5.03
N SER A 58 9.73 0.89 5.07
CA SER A 58 9.09 -0.01 4.10
C SER A 58 9.05 0.62 2.71
N PHE A 59 8.77 1.93 2.64
CA PHE A 59 8.79 2.66 1.38
C PHE A 59 10.20 2.83 0.83
N ASN A 60 11.19 3.09 1.68
CA ASN A 60 12.60 3.16 1.30
C ASN A 60 13.09 1.82 0.75
N GLY A 61 12.71 0.70 1.38
CA GLY A 61 12.99 -0.65 0.91
C GLY A 61 12.38 -0.91 -0.48
N LEU A 62 11.11 -0.54 -0.68
CA LEU A 62 10.45 -0.60 -1.98
C LEU A 62 11.22 0.22 -3.02
N ALA A 63 11.52 1.49 -2.72
CA ALA A 63 12.18 2.39 -3.66
C ALA A 63 13.57 1.88 -4.07
N TYR A 64 14.33 1.37 -3.11
CA TYR A 64 15.64 0.76 -3.37
C TYR A 64 15.52 -0.47 -4.27
N ALA A 65 14.71 -1.46 -3.89
CA ALA A 65 14.54 -2.70 -4.63
C ALA A 65 13.98 -2.44 -6.05
N TRP A 66 13.04 -1.51 -6.18
CA TRP A 66 12.50 -1.07 -7.46
C TRP A 66 13.58 -0.50 -8.38
N LYS A 67 14.42 0.42 -7.85
CA LYS A 67 15.53 1.02 -8.59
C LYS A 67 16.57 -0.03 -9.01
N GLN A 68 16.87 -1.03 -8.15
CA GLN A 68 17.78 -2.13 -8.50
C GLN A 68 17.21 -3.04 -9.58
N HIS A 69 15.94 -3.45 -9.42
CA HIS A 69 15.24 -4.29 -10.39
C HIS A 69 15.22 -3.65 -11.79
N HIS A 70 14.94 -2.36 -11.91
CA HIS A 70 14.95 -1.64 -13.18
C HIS A 70 16.32 -1.52 -13.83
N LYS A 71 17.38 -1.58 -13.04
CA LYS A 71 18.77 -1.62 -13.53
C LYS A 71 19.24 -3.04 -13.89
N GLY A 72 18.36 -4.05 -13.80
CA GLY A 72 18.70 -5.45 -13.99
C GLY A 72 19.70 -6.00 -12.97
N LYS A 73 19.80 -5.35 -11.79
CA LYS A 73 20.67 -5.79 -10.72
C LYS A 73 20.01 -6.85 -9.87
N LYS A 74 20.84 -7.72 -9.28
CA LYS A 74 20.37 -8.69 -8.30
C LYS A 74 19.81 -7.95 -7.06
N LEU A 75 18.65 -8.37 -6.60
CA LEU A 75 18.06 -7.92 -5.34
C LEU A 75 18.82 -8.54 -4.16
N GLU A 76 18.70 -7.93 -2.99
CA GLU A 76 19.22 -8.49 -1.75
C GLU A 76 18.49 -9.78 -1.37
N GLU A 77 19.12 -10.56 -0.50
CA GLU A 77 18.50 -11.79 0.02
C GLU A 77 17.16 -11.47 0.72
N GLY A 78 16.16 -12.30 0.47
CA GLY A 78 14.81 -12.08 0.99
C GLY A 78 13.97 -11.07 0.23
N GLN A 79 14.54 -10.28 -0.67
CA GLN A 79 13.79 -9.29 -1.46
C GLN A 79 13.23 -9.88 -2.76
N THR A 80 12.00 -9.56 -3.06
CA THR A 80 11.36 -9.85 -4.36
C THR A 80 10.62 -8.64 -4.89
N VAL A 81 10.59 -8.49 -6.21
CA VAL A 81 9.78 -7.49 -6.92
C VAL A 81 8.94 -8.20 -7.97
N THR A 82 7.64 -8.02 -7.91
CA THR A 82 6.69 -8.52 -8.91
C THR A 82 6.06 -7.35 -9.64
N ILE A 83 6.07 -7.38 -10.98
CA ILE A 83 5.41 -6.37 -11.83
C ILE A 83 4.48 -7.08 -12.79
N ASP A 84 3.19 -6.83 -12.65
CA ASP A 84 2.14 -7.36 -13.53
C ASP A 84 1.43 -6.21 -14.24
N THR A 85 2.05 -5.72 -15.32
CA THR A 85 1.53 -4.58 -16.08
C THR A 85 0.17 -4.89 -16.72
N LYS A 86 -0.10 -6.16 -17.07
CA LYS A 86 -1.35 -6.60 -17.67
C LYS A 86 -2.53 -6.40 -16.70
N ASN A 87 -2.31 -6.73 -15.44
CA ASN A 87 -3.33 -6.65 -14.39
C ASN A 87 -3.24 -5.37 -13.56
N GLY A 88 -2.25 -4.49 -13.83
CA GLY A 88 -2.09 -3.24 -13.10
C GLY A 88 -1.69 -3.44 -11.64
N TYR A 89 -0.82 -4.42 -11.37
CA TYR A 89 -0.38 -4.80 -10.04
C TYR A 89 1.15 -4.79 -9.92
N ALA A 90 1.66 -4.32 -8.79
CA ALA A 90 3.05 -4.44 -8.40
C ALA A 90 3.15 -4.84 -6.93
N CYS A 91 4.17 -5.60 -6.59
CA CYS A 91 4.43 -6.03 -5.23
C CYS A 91 5.94 -6.05 -4.96
N PHE A 92 6.32 -5.52 -3.83
CA PHE A 92 7.62 -5.72 -3.21
C PHE A 92 7.42 -6.53 -1.94
N GLU A 93 8.29 -7.53 -1.72
CA GLU A 93 8.33 -8.29 -0.49
C GLU A 93 9.76 -8.34 0.05
N TYR A 94 9.87 -8.22 1.35
CA TYR A 94 11.09 -8.51 2.09
C TYR A 94 10.78 -9.55 3.16
N LYS A 95 11.42 -10.70 3.04
CA LYS A 95 11.29 -11.84 3.96
C LYS A 95 12.59 -12.01 4.73
N SER A 96 12.49 -12.05 6.04
CA SER A 96 13.60 -12.40 6.92
C SER A 96 13.25 -13.63 7.77
N GLU A 97 14.24 -14.47 8.02
CA GLU A 97 14.07 -15.67 8.83
C GLU A 97 15.10 -15.61 9.97
N TYR A 98 14.61 -15.66 11.20
CA TYR A 98 15.43 -15.71 12.38
C TYR A 98 14.91 -16.78 13.33
N GLU A 99 15.75 -17.78 13.61
CA GLU A 99 15.39 -18.98 14.41
C GLU A 99 14.13 -19.68 13.84
N GLN A 100 13.00 -19.61 14.56
CA GLN A 100 11.73 -20.20 14.17
C GLN A 100 10.70 -19.16 13.72
N THR A 101 11.15 -17.89 13.55
CA THR A 101 10.28 -16.79 13.16
C THR A 101 10.55 -16.39 11.71
N VAL A 102 9.47 -16.24 10.96
CA VAL A 102 9.48 -15.72 9.60
C VAL A 102 8.72 -14.40 9.59
N ASP A 103 9.44 -13.32 9.39
CA ASP A 103 8.85 -11.99 9.23
C ASP A 103 8.80 -11.65 7.74
N LEU A 104 7.67 -11.07 7.30
CA LEU A 104 7.45 -10.63 5.93
C LEU A 104 6.88 -9.21 5.95
N VAL A 105 7.55 -8.30 5.27
CA VAL A 105 7.01 -6.99 4.90
C VAL A 105 6.57 -7.08 3.45
N ARG A 106 5.33 -6.71 3.17
CA ARG A 106 4.75 -6.68 1.82
C ARG A 106 4.23 -5.30 1.50
N VAL A 107 4.68 -4.76 0.37
CA VAL A 107 4.18 -3.50 -0.18
C VAL A 107 3.51 -3.81 -1.51
N GLU A 108 2.21 -3.56 -1.61
CA GLU A 108 1.41 -3.83 -2.79
C GLU A 108 0.88 -2.53 -3.38
N LEU A 109 0.82 -2.49 -4.71
CA LEU A 109 0.17 -1.42 -5.46
C LEU A 109 -0.71 -2.05 -6.53
N CYS A 110 -1.92 -1.56 -6.67
CA CYS A 110 -2.76 -1.88 -7.82
C CYS A 110 -3.67 -0.70 -8.16
N TYR A 111 -4.28 -0.74 -9.35
CA TYR A 111 -5.24 0.28 -9.72
C TYR A 111 -6.49 -0.31 -10.39
N TRP A 112 -7.60 0.39 -10.20
CA TRP A 112 -8.88 0.14 -10.87
C TRP A 112 -9.18 1.27 -11.83
N ASN A 113 -9.73 0.92 -13.01
CA ASN A 113 -10.34 1.93 -13.86
C ASN A 113 -11.71 2.27 -13.30
N GLU A 114 -11.97 3.56 -13.08
CA GLU A 114 -13.30 4.01 -12.67
C GLU A 114 -14.29 3.94 -13.85
N ALA A 115 -15.58 3.79 -13.53
CA ALA A 115 -16.65 3.64 -14.52
C ALA A 115 -16.77 4.86 -15.45
N ASP A 116 -16.34 6.03 -14.98
CA ASP A 116 -16.32 7.27 -15.78
C ASP A 116 -15.24 7.27 -16.88
N GLN A 117 -14.34 6.29 -16.90
CA GLN A 117 -13.20 6.14 -17.81
C GLN A 117 -12.21 7.33 -17.82
N LYS A 118 -12.42 8.32 -16.97
CA LYS A 118 -11.57 9.51 -16.85
C LYS A 118 -10.58 9.37 -15.70
N HIS A 119 -10.87 8.51 -14.74
CA HIS A 119 -10.07 8.32 -13.53
C HIS A 119 -9.64 6.87 -13.34
N LYS A 120 -8.61 6.72 -12.52
CA LYS A 120 -8.20 5.45 -11.94
C LYS A 120 -8.09 5.64 -10.44
N LEU A 121 -8.54 4.66 -9.68
CA LEU A 121 -8.25 4.55 -8.26
C LEU A 121 -6.98 3.70 -8.10
N LEU A 122 -5.94 4.22 -7.47
CA LEU A 122 -4.71 3.52 -7.10
C LEU A 122 -4.74 3.24 -5.62
N ALA A 123 -4.41 2.03 -5.20
CA ALA A 123 -4.11 1.68 -3.82
C ALA A 123 -2.62 1.45 -3.63
N TYR A 124 -2.11 1.91 -2.51
CA TYR A 124 -0.80 1.60 -1.94
C TYR A 124 -1.04 0.97 -0.57
N ASN A 125 -0.52 -0.23 -0.35
CA ASN A 125 -0.76 -1.03 0.83
C ASN A 125 0.55 -1.55 1.40
N VAL A 126 0.81 -1.31 2.68
CA VAL A 126 1.95 -1.87 3.43
C VAL A 126 1.40 -2.79 4.50
N GLN A 127 1.94 -4.00 4.58
CA GLN A 127 1.51 -5.00 5.54
C GLN A 127 2.70 -5.79 6.07
N CYS A 128 2.72 -5.98 7.38
CA CYS A 128 3.65 -6.88 8.05
C CYS A 128 2.96 -8.19 8.43
N TYR A 129 3.73 -9.28 8.33
CA TYR A 129 3.28 -10.61 8.73
C TYR A 129 4.35 -11.29 9.55
N ARG A 130 3.92 -12.05 10.57
CA ARG A 130 4.77 -12.92 11.35
C ARG A 130 4.24 -14.35 11.31
N ASN A 131 5.08 -15.27 10.83
CA ASN A 131 4.70 -16.68 10.64
C ASN A 131 3.40 -16.82 9.81
N GLY A 132 3.22 -15.96 8.78
CA GLY A 132 2.05 -15.96 7.90
C GLY A 132 0.76 -15.38 8.47
N ASN A 133 0.83 -14.79 9.67
CA ASN A 133 -0.30 -14.08 10.27
C ASN A 133 -0.07 -12.57 10.21
N PRO A 134 -1.11 -11.76 10.04
CA PRO A 134 -0.98 -10.32 10.18
C PRO A 134 -0.30 -9.96 11.51
N ASP A 135 0.71 -9.12 11.42
CA ASP A 135 1.47 -8.62 12.58
C ASP A 135 1.64 -7.12 12.40
N HIS A 136 0.68 -6.37 12.93
CA HIS A 136 0.60 -4.93 12.69
C HIS A 136 1.92 -4.24 13.03
N GLY A 137 2.56 -3.70 12.00
CA GLY A 137 3.77 -2.90 12.10
C GLY A 137 3.46 -1.41 12.23
N GLN A 138 4.50 -0.63 12.55
CA GLN A 138 4.40 0.82 12.70
C GLN A 138 3.97 1.52 11.39
N PHE A 139 4.31 0.94 10.25
CA PHE A 139 4.10 1.51 8.92
C PHE A 139 2.98 0.84 8.12
N ASP A 140 2.27 -0.11 8.72
CA ASP A 140 1.15 -0.77 8.04
C ASP A 140 0.08 0.23 7.67
N GLY A 141 -0.38 0.16 6.43
CA GLY A 141 -1.36 1.11 5.95
C GLY A 141 -1.90 0.80 4.56
N LEU A 142 -3.14 1.20 4.34
CA LEU A 142 -3.78 1.18 3.04
C LEU A 142 -4.20 2.62 2.68
N ILE A 143 -3.61 3.14 1.62
CA ILE A 143 -3.80 4.51 1.16
C ILE A 143 -4.32 4.49 -0.28
N PHE A 144 -5.20 5.43 -0.61
CA PHE A 144 -5.75 5.54 -1.95
C PHE A 144 -5.44 6.88 -2.59
N TYR A 145 -5.20 6.83 -3.90
CA TYR A 145 -5.04 8.00 -4.76
C TYR A 145 -5.99 7.89 -5.95
N ARG A 146 -6.58 9.01 -6.34
CA ARG A 146 -7.32 9.11 -7.59
C ARG A 146 -6.47 9.78 -8.65
N TYR A 147 -6.15 9.04 -9.70
CA TYR A 147 -5.45 9.54 -10.87
C TYR A 147 -6.44 10.07 -11.91
N ASN A 148 -6.18 11.26 -12.43
CA ASN A 148 -6.96 11.87 -13.51
C ASN A 148 -6.20 11.74 -14.83
N ASN A 149 -6.82 11.10 -15.84
CA ASN A 149 -6.23 10.83 -17.14
C ASN A 149 -5.89 12.11 -17.93
N ALA A 150 -6.66 13.20 -17.76
CA ALA A 150 -6.46 14.45 -18.47
C ALA A 150 -5.31 15.28 -17.88
N THR A 151 -5.27 15.40 -16.55
CA THR A 151 -4.26 16.20 -15.85
C THR A 151 -2.97 15.44 -15.57
N LYS A 152 -2.99 14.10 -15.67
CA LYS A 152 -1.88 13.19 -15.33
C LYS A 152 -1.42 13.33 -13.87
N LYS A 153 -2.35 13.65 -12.99
CA LYS A 153 -2.06 13.89 -11.57
C LYS A 153 -2.84 12.91 -10.70
N MET A 154 -2.21 12.51 -9.60
CA MET A 154 -2.84 11.75 -8.50
C MET A 154 -3.10 12.67 -7.33
N THR A 155 -4.25 12.51 -6.69
CA THR A 155 -4.61 13.17 -5.43
C THR A 155 -5.05 12.12 -4.41
N PHE A 156 -4.75 12.35 -3.16
CA PHE A 156 -5.17 11.49 -2.06
C PHE A 156 -6.69 11.36 -1.99
N VAL A 157 -7.17 10.17 -1.64
CA VAL A 157 -8.59 9.87 -1.39
C VAL A 157 -8.71 9.24 -0.01
N GLU A 158 -9.40 9.91 0.89
CA GLU A 158 -9.53 9.48 2.28
C GLU A 158 -10.23 8.13 2.42
N SER A 159 -11.35 7.96 1.73
CA SER A 159 -12.09 6.71 1.75
C SER A 159 -12.80 6.46 0.42
N PRO A 160 -12.49 5.36 -0.28
CA PRO A 160 -13.17 4.98 -1.50
C PRO A 160 -14.43 4.13 -1.25
N GLY A 161 -15.20 4.45 -0.22
CA GLY A 161 -16.46 3.80 0.12
C GLY A 161 -16.45 2.93 1.38
N PHE A 162 -15.33 2.85 2.09
CA PHE A 162 -15.21 2.20 3.40
C PHE A 162 -14.16 2.93 4.24
N GLU A 163 -14.23 2.76 5.54
CA GLU A 163 -13.22 3.25 6.48
C GLU A 163 -12.08 2.24 6.56
N VAL A 164 -10.86 2.72 6.31
CA VAL A 164 -9.65 1.91 6.48
C VAL A 164 -9.36 1.76 7.97
N GLN A 165 -9.26 0.53 8.43
CA GLN A 165 -8.97 0.19 9.81
C GLN A 165 -7.51 -0.23 9.94
N PHE A 166 -6.86 0.20 11.00
CA PHE A 166 -5.50 -0.13 11.32
C PHE A 166 -5.40 -0.62 12.76
N GLY A 167 -4.39 -1.45 13.02
CA GLY A 167 -3.94 -1.73 14.36
C GLY A 167 -4.66 -2.81 15.10
N THR A 168 -4.25 -2.92 16.36
CA THR A 168 -4.73 -3.83 17.37
C THR A 168 -5.77 -3.12 18.20
N GLY A 169 -7.03 -3.23 17.84
CA GLY A 169 -8.14 -2.85 18.69
C GLY A 169 -8.86 -4.11 19.17
N ASP A 170 -10.07 -3.97 19.71
CA ASP A 170 -10.95 -5.11 20.00
C ASP A 170 -11.23 -5.98 18.76
N GLY A 171 -10.95 -5.44 17.57
CA GLY A 171 -11.06 -6.11 16.28
C GLY A 171 -9.85 -6.95 15.84
N GLY A 172 -8.79 -7.04 16.62
CA GLY A 172 -7.54 -7.72 16.27
C GLY A 172 -6.67 -6.95 15.28
N ASP A 173 -5.60 -7.60 14.80
CA ASP A 173 -4.76 -7.06 13.74
C ASP A 173 -5.51 -7.12 12.40
N VAL A 174 -5.52 -6.01 11.67
CA VAL A 174 -6.21 -5.91 10.38
C VAL A 174 -5.19 -5.83 9.26
N SER A 175 -5.37 -6.66 8.24
CA SER A 175 -4.59 -6.62 7.01
C SER A 175 -5.50 -6.54 5.78
N TYR A 176 -4.94 -6.03 4.70
CA TYR A 176 -5.58 -5.94 3.40
C TYR A 176 -4.72 -6.63 2.35
N GLU A 177 -5.34 -7.39 1.47
CA GLU A 177 -4.67 -7.99 0.31
C GLU A 177 -5.24 -7.35 -0.96
N LEU A 178 -4.38 -6.70 -1.73
CA LEU A 178 -4.78 -6.11 -3.00
C LEU A 178 -4.88 -7.16 -4.10
N PRO A 179 -5.87 -7.08 -5.01
CA PRO A 179 -6.04 -8.09 -6.03
C PRO A 179 -4.97 -7.97 -7.12
N ARG A 180 -4.15 -9.01 -7.31
CA ARG A 180 -3.34 -9.16 -8.52
C ARG A 180 -4.21 -9.49 -9.72
N THR A 181 -5.28 -10.26 -9.51
CA THR A 181 -6.30 -10.59 -10.50
C THR A 181 -7.68 -10.33 -9.91
N GLY A 182 -8.62 -9.87 -10.73
CA GLY A 182 -9.94 -9.50 -10.24
C GLY A 182 -10.01 -8.03 -9.79
N LYS A 183 -10.94 -7.72 -8.87
CA LYS A 183 -11.22 -6.33 -8.49
C LYS A 183 -11.46 -6.11 -7.00
N ASN A 184 -11.54 -7.18 -6.22
CA ASN A 184 -11.96 -7.10 -4.82
C ASN A 184 -10.75 -7.12 -3.88
N ILE A 185 -10.80 -6.34 -2.83
CA ILE A 185 -9.81 -6.37 -1.75
C ILE A 185 -10.29 -7.39 -0.72
N VAL A 186 -9.37 -8.19 -0.18
CA VAL A 186 -9.65 -9.06 0.97
C VAL A 186 -9.15 -8.37 2.22
N LYS A 187 -10.04 -8.18 3.20
CA LYS A 187 -9.73 -7.70 4.54
C LYS A 187 -9.69 -8.89 5.47
N THR A 188 -8.61 -9.05 6.23
CA THR A 188 -8.47 -10.08 7.26
C THR A 188 -8.31 -9.41 8.62
N SER A 189 -9.14 -9.80 9.60
CA SER A 189 -8.94 -9.51 11.01
C SER A 189 -8.37 -10.75 11.70
N TYR A 190 -7.33 -10.58 12.50
CA TYR A 190 -6.62 -11.66 13.18
C TYR A 190 -6.46 -11.36 14.67
N TRP A 191 -6.93 -12.25 15.53
CA TRP A 191 -6.81 -12.15 16.99
C TRP A 191 -5.67 -13.05 17.47
N ARG A 192 -4.54 -12.45 17.86
CA ARG A 192 -3.33 -13.17 18.27
C ARG A 192 -3.57 -14.13 19.43
N GLU A 193 -4.35 -13.71 20.43
CA GLU A 193 -4.61 -14.48 21.63
C GLU A 193 -5.34 -15.80 21.36
N THR A 194 -6.21 -15.80 20.38
CA THR A 194 -7.06 -16.97 20.04
C THR A 194 -6.66 -17.65 18.74
N GLY A 195 -5.77 -17.04 17.93
CA GLY A 195 -5.45 -17.49 16.58
C GLY A 195 -6.61 -17.38 15.59
N LYS A 196 -7.70 -16.72 15.98
CA LYS A 196 -8.92 -16.61 15.19
C LYS A 196 -8.72 -15.64 14.02
N LYS A 197 -9.25 -16.02 12.86
CA LYS A 197 -9.27 -15.16 11.66
C LYS A 197 -10.70 -14.94 11.18
N HIS A 198 -10.96 -13.73 10.70
CA HIS A 198 -12.20 -13.41 10.01
C HIS A 198 -11.87 -12.64 8.73
N GLN A 199 -12.39 -13.11 7.60
CA GLN A 199 -12.18 -12.48 6.30
C GLN A 199 -13.46 -11.87 5.78
N GLN A 200 -13.31 -10.71 5.19
CA GLN A 200 -14.37 -9.95 4.53
C GLN A 200 -13.89 -9.52 3.13
N THR A 201 -14.81 -9.42 2.21
CA THR A 201 -14.51 -8.97 0.85
C THR A 201 -15.05 -7.57 0.62
N LEU A 202 -14.16 -6.66 0.22
CA LEU A 202 -14.53 -5.34 -0.27
C LEU A 202 -14.71 -5.42 -1.78
N VAL A 203 -15.94 -5.26 -2.23
CA VAL A 203 -16.33 -5.43 -3.63
C VAL A 203 -16.30 -4.09 -4.34
N TRP A 204 -15.55 -4.01 -5.45
CA TRP A 204 -15.47 -2.83 -6.32
C TRP A 204 -16.63 -2.78 -7.31
N ASP A 205 -17.38 -1.68 -7.31
CA ASP A 205 -18.51 -1.46 -8.24
C ASP A 205 -18.19 -0.59 -9.47
N GLY A 206 -16.96 -0.06 -9.52
CA GLY A 206 -16.52 0.88 -10.58
C GLY A 206 -16.37 2.32 -10.08
N SER A 207 -16.80 2.62 -8.86
CA SER A 207 -16.67 3.94 -8.25
C SER A 207 -16.23 3.91 -6.78
N LYS A 208 -16.65 2.86 -6.06
CA LYS A 208 -16.38 2.69 -4.63
C LYS A 208 -16.32 1.21 -4.25
N PHE A 209 -15.80 0.96 -3.09
CA PHE A 209 -15.89 -0.36 -2.45
C PHE A 209 -17.09 -0.43 -1.52
N SER A 210 -17.64 -1.63 -1.40
CA SER A 210 -18.64 -1.98 -0.40
C SER A 210 -18.30 -3.31 0.25
N LEU A 211 -18.53 -3.40 1.55
CA LEU A 211 -18.37 -4.64 2.31
C LEU A 211 -19.47 -5.63 1.90
N LYS A 212 -19.05 -6.89 1.71
CA LYS A 212 -19.95 -7.99 1.39
C LYS A 212 -19.81 -9.12 2.41
#